data_0c2009374c43caf6009a36bfdfb6ddd5
#
_entry.id   0c2009374c43caf6009a36bfdfb6ddd5
#
_cell.length_a   1.000
_cell.length_b   1.000
_cell.length_c   1.000
_cell.angle_alpha   90.00
_cell.angle_beta   90.00
_cell.angle_gamma   90.00
#
_symmetry.space_group_name_H-M   'P 1'
#
loop_
_entity.id
_entity.type
_entity.pdbx_description
1 polymer ?
#
loop_
_entity_poly.entity_id
_entity_poly.type
_entity_poly.pdbx_seq_one_letter_code
_entity_poly.pdbx_strand_id
1 'polypeptide(L)'
;VAMLQPCNTIMFVPDYCDNCMEMHVSLQQFDEHAHGALVDRWQVYHGEPPDVQWALVDIDATRFHEMFIDGEGLCRENALKDIERTICKTLNENKDAVRKQCHKETGVEVTDPFVVGVDPLGIDIRAPFGIVRIQAPVPFASSQQVMQYFAIV
;
A
#
# COMPACT_ATOMS: atom_id res chain seq x y z
N VAL A 1 -13.87 -17.91 11.66
CA VAL A 1 -13.64 -18.44 13.03
C VAL A 1 -12.73 -17.49 13.80
N ALA A 2 -11.64 -17.01 13.23
CA ALA A 2 -10.72 -16.06 13.89
C ALA A 2 -11.39 -14.71 14.25
N MET A 3 -12.39 -14.29 13.49
CA MET A 3 -13.13 -13.04 13.72
C MET A 3 -14.21 -13.12 14.82
N LEU A 4 -14.47 -14.31 15.35
CA LEU A 4 -15.49 -14.51 16.40
C LEU A 4 -14.91 -14.53 17.80
N GLN A 5 -13.60 -14.47 17.94
CA GLN A 5 -12.92 -14.43 19.24
C GLN A 5 -11.87 -13.33 19.21
N PRO A 6 -11.79 -12.49 20.25
CA PRO A 6 -10.64 -11.61 20.44
C PRO A 6 -9.44 -12.51 20.77
N CYS A 7 -8.82 -13.06 19.76
CA CYS A 7 -7.68 -13.95 19.91
C CYS A 7 -6.49 -13.37 19.17
N ASN A 8 -5.32 -13.62 19.71
CA ASN A 8 -4.05 -13.32 19.07
C ASN A 8 -3.99 -14.09 17.75
N THR A 9 -4.29 -13.40 16.66
CA THR A 9 -4.14 -13.91 15.31
C THR A 9 -2.76 -13.56 14.83
N ILE A 10 -2.07 -14.48 14.17
CA ILE A 10 -0.81 -14.21 13.51
C ILE A 10 -1.06 -14.13 12.02
N MET A 11 -0.69 -13.02 11.42
CA MET A 11 -0.72 -12.80 9.97
C MET A 11 0.72 -12.79 9.45
N PHE A 12 0.96 -13.52 8.36
CA PHE A 12 2.26 -13.54 7.69
C PHE A 12 2.22 -12.67 6.44
N VAL A 13 3.23 -11.81 6.26
CA VAL A 13 3.35 -10.91 5.11
C VAL A 13 4.78 -10.94 4.55
N PRO A 14 4.98 -11.37 3.28
CA PRO A 14 4.04 -12.09 2.44
C PRO A 14 3.63 -13.43 3.06
N ASP A 15 3.03 -14.34 2.31
CA ASP A 15 2.70 -15.68 2.80
C ASP A 15 3.87 -16.35 3.55
N TYR A 16 3.56 -17.25 4.46
CA TYR A 16 4.55 -17.92 5.32
C TYR A 16 5.77 -18.42 4.54
N CYS A 17 6.92 -17.84 4.86
CA CYS A 17 8.22 -18.18 4.29
C CYS A 17 9.33 -17.75 5.25
N ASP A 18 10.58 -18.11 4.96
CA ASP A 18 11.74 -17.76 5.81
C ASP A 18 11.98 -16.24 5.93
N ASN A 19 11.40 -15.44 5.05
CA ASN A 19 11.60 -14.00 4.95
C ASN A 19 10.28 -13.22 5.07
N CYS A 20 9.32 -13.70 5.86
CA CYS A 20 8.06 -13.03 6.12
C CYS A 20 8.09 -12.23 7.43
N MET A 21 7.23 -11.23 7.50
CA MET A 21 6.88 -10.58 8.75
C MET A 21 5.79 -11.40 9.46
N GLU A 22 5.97 -11.65 10.74
CA GLU A 22 4.96 -12.23 11.62
C GLU A 22 4.28 -11.07 12.36
N MET A 23 3.01 -10.83 12.06
CA MET A 23 2.25 -9.73 12.63
C MET A 23 1.23 -10.28 13.63
N HIS A 24 1.35 -9.91 14.88
CA HIS A 24 0.33 -10.17 15.90
C HIS A 24 -0.78 -9.15 15.71
N VAL A 25 -1.97 -9.62 15.40
CA VAL A 25 -3.09 -8.77 15.02
C VAL A 25 -4.37 -9.14 15.74
N SER A 26 -5.19 -8.14 15.99
CA SER A 26 -6.59 -8.28 16.37
C SER A 26 -7.46 -7.97 15.16
N LEU A 27 -8.49 -8.80 14.91
CA LEU A 27 -9.40 -8.64 13.79
C LEU A 27 -10.78 -8.24 14.29
N GLN A 28 -11.30 -7.13 13.76
CA GLN A 28 -12.67 -6.69 14.02
C GLN A 28 -13.46 -6.69 12.72
N GLN A 29 -14.47 -7.55 12.63
CA GLN A 29 -15.37 -7.56 11.49
C GLN A 29 -16.12 -6.21 11.38
N PHE A 30 -16.27 -5.70 10.18
CA PHE A 30 -17.04 -4.48 9.91
C PHE A 30 -17.96 -4.64 8.70
N ASP A 31 -18.99 -3.81 8.66
CA ASP A 31 -19.87 -3.64 7.50
C ASP A 31 -19.22 -2.67 6.50
N GLU A 32 -19.17 -3.06 5.22
CA GLU A 32 -18.59 -2.22 4.16
C GLU A 32 -19.24 -0.84 4.04
N HIS A 33 -20.54 -0.73 4.31
CA HIS A 33 -21.24 0.56 4.26
C HIS A 33 -20.82 1.50 5.39
N ALA A 34 -20.39 0.97 6.52
CA ALA A 34 -19.90 1.78 7.63
C ALA A 34 -18.48 2.33 7.39
N HIS A 35 -17.70 1.68 6.54
CA HIS A 35 -16.29 2.00 6.28
C HIS A 35 -15.99 2.13 4.78
N GLY A 36 -16.90 2.70 3.99
CA GLY A 36 -16.80 2.78 2.53
C GLY A 36 -15.45 3.30 2.02
N ALA A 37 -14.87 4.31 2.69
CA ALA A 37 -13.57 4.85 2.28
C ALA A 37 -12.41 3.83 2.36
N LEU A 38 -12.45 2.89 3.30
CA LEU A 38 -11.46 1.81 3.40
C LEU A 38 -11.69 0.75 2.32
N VAL A 39 -12.94 0.41 2.06
CA VAL A 39 -13.33 -0.51 0.98
C VAL A 39 -12.93 0.07 -0.37
N ASP A 40 -13.26 1.33 -0.64
CA ASP A 40 -12.87 2.04 -1.87
C ASP A 40 -11.34 2.03 -2.07
N ARG A 41 -10.58 2.29 -0.99
CA ARG A 41 -9.11 2.25 -1.05
C ARG A 41 -8.62 0.84 -1.39
N TRP A 42 -9.17 -0.19 -0.77
CA TRP A 42 -8.83 -1.57 -1.08
C TRP A 42 -9.13 -1.92 -2.54
N GLN A 43 -10.31 -1.51 -3.07
CA GLN A 43 -10.69 -1.74 -4.47
C GLN A 43 -9.78 -1.00 -5.45
N VAL A 44 -9.31 0.21 -5.11
CA VAL A 44 -8.32 0.93 -5.93
C VAL A 44 -7.04 0.12 -6.10
N TYR A 45 -6.58 -0.58 -5.05
CA TYR A 45 -5.39 -1.42 -5.10
C TYR A 45 -5.62 -2.77 -5.80
N HIS A 46 -6.71 -3.44 -5.48
CA HIS A 46 -6.90 -4.86 -5.78
C HIS A 46 -8.02 -5.15 -6.79
N GLY A 47 -8.83 -4.16 -7.13
CA GLY A 47 -10.03 -4.34 -7.96
C GLY A 47 -11.23 -4.81 -7.15
N GLU A 48 -12.27 -5.29 -7.83
CA GLU A 48 -13.48 -5.80 -7.18
C GLU A 48 -13.15 -7.03 -6.33
N PRO A 49 -13.53 -7.04 -5.05
CA PRO A 49 -13.31 -8.21 -4.22
C PRO A 49 -14.24 -9.36 -4.64
N PRO A 50 -13.79 -10.61 -4.50
CA PRO A 50 -14.71 -11.74 -4.52
C PRO A 50 -15.68 -11.63 -3.34
N ASP A 51 -16.62 -12.55 -3.21
CA ASP A 51 -17.53 -12.64 -2.04
C ASP A 51 -16.69 -12.85 -0.77
N VAL A 52 -16.47 -11.77 -0.01
CA VAL A 52 -15.57 -11.73 1.15
C VAL A 52 -16.25 -11.10 2.36
N GLN A 53 -15.66 -11.35 3.53
CA GLN A 53 -15.99 -10.66 4.77
C GLN A 53 -14.88 -9.65 5.07
N TRP A 54 -15.27 -8.44 5.43
CA TRP A 54 -14.36 -7.36 5.77
C TRP A 54 -13.98 -7.39 7.25
N ALA A 55 -12.71 -7.14 7.52
CA ALA A 55 -12.21 -6.95 8.86
C ALA A 55 -11.22 -5.79 8.93
N LEU A 56 -11.32 -4.98 9.96
CA LEU A 56 -10.24 -4.10 10.38
C LEU A 56 -9.15 -4.93 11.03
N VAL A 57 -7.92 -4.61 10.71
CA VAL A 57 -6.72 -5.23 11.29
C VAL A 57 -6.09 -4.22 12.23
N ASP A 58 -6.05 -4.54 13.52
CA ASP A 58 -5.27 -3.80 14.49
C ASP A 58 -3.98 -4.57 14.75
N ILE A 59 -2.83 -3.89 14.58
CA ILE A 59 -1.53 -4.51 14.67
C ILE A 59 -0.95 -4.23 16.05
N ASP A 60 -0.84 -5.25 16.88
CA ASP A 60 -0.28 -5.13 18.22
C ASP A 60 1.25 -5.07 18.15
N ALA A 61 1.85 -5.95 17.37
CA ALA A 61 3.30 -6.07 17.22
C ALA A 61 3.67 -6.82 15.96
N THR A 62 4.88 -6.61 15.48
CA THR A 62 5.44 -7.30 14.32
C THR A 62 6.84 -7.81 14.63
N ARG A 63 7.11 -9.04 14.22
CA ARG A 63 8.44 -9.62 14.22
C ARG A 63 8.93 -9.81 12.78
N PHE A 64 10.13 -9.35 12.50
CA PHE A 64 10.84 -9.61 11.25
C PHE A 64 12.28 -10.01 11.57
N HIS A 65 12.61 -11.26 11.35
CA HIS A 65 13.86 -11.87 11.84
C HIS A 65 14.03 -11.68 13.35
N GLU A 66 15.09 -11.00 13.78
CA GLU A 66 15.38 -10.69 15.18
C GLU A 66 14.85 -9.32 15.62
N MET A 67 14.23 -8.55 14.70
CA MET A 67 13.66 -7.25 15.01
C MET A 67 12.22 -7.41 15.50
N PHE A 68 11.89 -6.65 16.52
CA PHE A 68 10.54 -6.53 17.06
C PHE A 68 10.11 -5.07 17.00
N ILE A 69 8.94 -4.82 16.44
CA ILE A 69 8.37 -3.47 16.26
C ILE A 69 6.96 -3.51 16.81
N ASP A 70 6.60 -2.54 17.65
CA ASP A 70 5.24 -2.36 18.11
C ASP A 70 4.33 -1.82 16.98
N GLY A 71 3.02 -1.89 17.18
CA GLY A 71 2.04 -1.43 16.19
C GLY A 71 2.17 0.06 15.89
N GLU A 72 2.48 0.91 16.87
CA GLU A 72 2.66 2.34 16.66
C GLU A 72 3.88 2.63 15.77
N GLY A 73 4.97 1.89 15.96
CA GLY A 73 6.18 2.01 15.14
C GLY A 73 5.98 1.58 13.70
N LEU A 74 5.09 0.59 13.48
CA LEU A 74 4.78 0.08 12.15
C LEU A 74 3.74 0.94 11.43
N CYS A 75 2.66 1.32 12.11
CA CYS A 75 1.53 2.05 11.55
C CYS A 75 1.77 3.56 11.51
N ARG A 76 2.74 4.00 10.72
CA ARG A 76 3.02 5.42 10.53
C ARG A 76 2.03 6.06 9.57
N GLU A 77 1.54 7.23 9.94
CA GLU A 77 0.66 8.01 9.09
C GLU A 77 1.40 8.50 7.82
N ASN A 78 0.75 8.40 6.68
CA ASN A 78 1.29 8.94 5.44
C ASN A 78 1.35 10.47 5.50
N ALA A 79 2.54 11.06 5.55
CA ALA A 79 2.73 12.50 5.58
C ALA A 79 2.21 13.23 4.32
N LEU A 80 1.98 12.51 3.22
CA LEU A 80 1.43 13.06 1.99
C LEU A 80 -0.08 12.82 1.83
N LYS A 81 -0.78 12.28 2.85
CA LYS A 81 -2.18 11.83 2.78
C LYS A 81 -3.14 12.89 2.21
N ASP A 82 -2.97 14.16 2.60
CA ASP A 82 -3.87 15.23 2.19
C ASP A 82 -3.73 15.60 0.71
N ILE A 83 -2.58 15.30 0.10
CA ILE A 83 -2.25 15.60 -1.29
C ILE A 83 -2.07 14.35 -2.15
N GLU A 84 -2.10 13.16 -1.56
CA GLU A 84 -1.91 11.86 -2.23
C GLU A 84 -2.82 11.72 -3.45
N ARG A 85 -4.12 11.99 -3.27
CA ARG A 85 -5.11 11.89 -4.35
C ARG A 85 -4.79 12.80 -5.55
N THR A 86 -4.33 14.01 -5.27
CA THR A 86 -3.96 14.97 -6.33
C THR A 86 -2.71 14.49 -7.07
N ILE A 87 -1.71 14.00 -6.34
CA ILE A 87 -0.49 13.42 -6.91
C ILE A 87 -0.83 12.22 -7.81
N CYS A 88 -1.60 11.25 -7.29
CA CYS A 88 -2.02 10.08 -8.06
C CYS A 88 -2.75 10.48 -9.35
N LYS A 89 -3.66 11.46 -9.27
CA LYS A 89 -4.37 11.96 -10.44
C LYS A 89 -3.41 12.52 -11.50
N THR A 90 -2.49 13.41 -11.09
CA THR A 90 -1.52 14.01 -12.00
C THR A 90 -0.62 12.96 -12.65
N LEU A 91 -0.15 11.96 -11.87
CA LEU A 91 0.65 10.86 -12.39
C LEU A 91 -0.14 10.00 -13.39
N ASN A 92 -1.41 9.73 -13.11
CA ASN A 92 -2.28 8.96 -13.99
C ASN A 92 -2.62 9.68 -15.31
N GLU A 93 -2.56 11.01 -15.34
CA GLU A 93 -2.65 11.82 -16.56
C GLU A 93 -1.34 11.75 -17.39
N ASN A 94 -0.22 11.31 -16.77
CA ASN A 94 1.11 11.24 -17.37
C ASN A 94 1.66 9.80 -17.42
N LYS A 95 0.85 8.85 -17.90
CA LYS A 95 1.16 7.41 -17.90
C LYS A 95 2.50 7.04 -18.54
N ASP A 96 2.93 7.77 -19.57
CA ASP A 96 4.22 7.51 -20.23
C ASP A 96 5.41 7.82 -19.33
N ALA A 97 5.33 8.88 -18.53
CA ALA A 97 6.35 9.19 -17.54
C ALA A 97 6.39 8.12 -16.45
N VAL A 98 5.21 7.68 -15.99
CA VAL A 98 5.09 6.60 -14.99
C VAL A 98 5.69 5.30 -15.52
N ARG A 99 5.36 4.91 -16.76
CA ARG A 99 5.89 3.70 -17.41
C ARG A 99 7.41 3.73 -17.50
N LYS A 100 7.97 4.84 -17.99
CA LYS A 100 9.43 5.02 -18.13
C LYS A 100 10.13 4.93 -16.78
N GLN A 101 9.61 5.61 -15.77
CA GLN A 101 10.22 5.60 -14.45
C GLN A 101 10.09 4.22 -13.78
N CYS A 102 8.94 3.55 -13.92
CA CYS A 102 8.75 2.19 -13.42
C CYS A 102 9.78 1.23 -14.01
N HIS A 103 9.92 1.22 -15.33
CA HIS A 103 10.91 0.38 -16.01
C HIS A 103 12.34 0.70 -15.57
N LYS A 104 12.68 1.99 -15.47
CA LYS A 104 14.02 2.43 -15.06
C LYS A 104 14.39 1.94 -13.65
N GLU A 105 13.47 2.03 -12.69
CA GLU A 105 13.76 1.75 -11.28
C GLU A 105 13.61 0.26 -10.92
N THR A 106 12.72 -0.46 -11.61
CA THR A 106 12.37 -1.85 -11.25
C THR A 106 12.75 -2.88 -12.32
N GLY A 107 13.04 -2.44 -13.54
CA GLY A 107 13.20 -3.31 -14.71
C GLY A 107 11.89 -3.91 -15.22
N VAL A 108 10.75 -3.58 -14.58
CA VAL A 108 9.43 -4.15 -14.92
C VAL A 108 8.76 -3.29 -15.99
N GLU A 109 8.30 -3.94 -17.07
CA GLU A 109 7.47 -3.27 -18.06
C GLU A 109 5.99 -3.34 -17.66
N VAL A 110 5.37 -2.17 -17.51
CA VAL A 110 3.94 -2.04 -17.22
C VAL A 110 3.24 -1.41 -18.41
N THR A 111 2.34 -2.17 -19.05
CA THR A 111 1.66 -1.71 -20.28
C THR A 111 0.70 -0.56 -20.01
N ASP A 112 -0.12 -0.67 -18.96
CA ASP A 112 -1.10 0.34 -18.55
C ASP A 112 -0.97 0.62 -17.06
N PRO A 113 0.01 1.46 -16.66
CA PRO A 113 0.22 1.78 -15.26
C PRO A 113 -0.94 2.61 -14.70
N PHE A 114 -1.35 2.30 -13.48
CA PHE A 114 -2.29 3.11 -12.73
C PHE A 114 -1.76 3.34 -11.31
N VAL A 115 -1.37 4.57 -11.01
CA VAL A 115 -0.86 4.94 -9.69
C VAL A 115 -2.02 4.91 -8.70
N VAL A 116 -1.88 4.09 -7.66
CA VAL A 116 -2.91 3.83 -6.65
C VAL A 116 -2.57 4.40 -5.28
N GLY A 117 -1.29 4.65 -5.02
CA GLY A 117 -0.84 5.22 -3.76
C GLY A 117 0.51 5.91 -3.85
N VAL A 118 0.70 6.92 -3.02
CA VAL A 118 1.95 7.67 -2.86
C VAL A 118 2.17 7.94 -1.39
N ASP A 119 3.34 7.61 -0.91
CA ASP A 119 3.81 7.96 0.43
C ASP A 119 5.26 8.48 0.39
N PRO A 120 5.82 8.95 1.50
CA PRO A 120 7.20 9.42 1.51
C PRO A 120 8.23 8.41 1.02
N LEU A 121 7.97 7.10 1.16
CA LEU A 121 8.93 6.05 0.85
C LEU A 121 8.78 5.51 -0.58
N GLY A 122 7.70 5.87 -1.29
CA GLY A 122 7.54 5.38 -2.66
C GLY A 122 6.14 5.56 -3.25
N ILE A 123 5.95 4.87 -4.36
CA ILE A 123 4.75 4.99 -5.19
C ILE A 123 4.30 3.60 -5.58
N ASP A 124 3.03 3.33 -5.38
CA ASP A 124 2.40 2.07 -5.73
C ASP A 124 1.67 2.19 -7.07
N ILE A 125 2.03 1.32 -7.99
CA ILE A 125 1.48 1.27 -9.35
C ILE A 125 0.75 -0.07 -9.51
N ARG A 126 -0.54 -0.01 -9.80
CA ARG A 126 -1.31 -1.18 -10.19
C ARG A 126 -1.04 -1.50 -11.66
N ALA A 127 -0.66 -2.74 -11.91
CA ALA A 127 -0.48 -3.35 -13.21
C ALA A 127 -1.46 -4.53 -13.38
N PRO A 128 -1.65 -5.08 -14.59
CA PRO A 128 -2.52 -6.25 -14.81
C PRO A 128 -2.13 -7.49 -13.99
N PHE A 129 -0.87 -7.57 -13.57
CA PHE A 129 -0.33 -8.71 -12.82
C PHE A 129 -0.18 -8.44 -11.31
N GLY A 130 -0.54 -7.25 -10.82
CA GLY A 130 -0.46 -6.88 -9.40
C GLY A 130 0.10 -5.49 -9.16
N ILE A 131 0.56 -5.26 -7.93
CA ILE A 131 1.15 -3.98 -7.52
C ILE A 131 2.66 -4.00 -7.72
N VAL A 132 3.17 -2.96 -8.38
CA VAL A 132 4.61 -2.65 -8.48
C VAL A 132 4.90 -1.43 -7.64
N ARG A 133 5.82 -1.54 -6.69
CA ARG A 133 6.26 -0.40 -5.88
C ARG A 133 7.57 0.15 -6.38
N ILE A 134 7.60 1.44 -6.69
CA ILE A 134 8.82 2.21 -6.91
C ILE A 134 9.24 2.81 -5.58
N GLN A 135 10.44 2.52 -5.13
CA GLN A 135 10.99 3.12 -3.92
C GLN A 135 11.49 4.54 -4.19
N ALA A 136 11.21 5.46 -3.28
CA ALA A 136 11.76 6.81 -3.34
C ALA A 136 13.27 6.76 -3.02
N PRO A 137 14.13 7.38 -3.85
CA PRO A 137 15.58 7.44 -3.57
C PRO A 137 15.90 8.25 -2.31
N VAL A 138 15.04 9.21 -2.01
CA VAL A 138 15.01 10.00 -0.77
C VAL A 138 13.54 10.21 -0.42
N PRO A 139 13.16 10.17 0.85
CA PRO A 139 11.75 10.34 1.24
C PRO A 139 11.13 11.62 0.66
N PHE A 140 10.01 11.47 -0.04
CA PHE A 140 9.27 12.59 -0.60
C PHE A 140 8.63 13.43 0.52
N ALA A 141 8.86 14.74 0.49
CA ALA A 141 8.28 15.70 1.43
C ALA A 141 7.19 16.58 0.78
N SER A 142 7.03 16.53 -0.55
CA SER A 142 6.07 17.36 -1.27
C SER A 142 5.67 16.78 -2.63
N SER A 143 4.54 17.24 -3.16
CA SER A 143 4.11 16.90 -4.52
C SER A 143 5.13 17.31 -5.58
N GLN A 144 5.81 18.44 -5.38
CA GLN A 144 6.82 18.93 -6.31
C GLN A 144 7.98 17.93 -6.45
N GLN A 145 8.45 17.36 -5.35
CA GLN A 145 9.52 16.35 -5.41
C GLN A 145 9.08 15.10 -6.16
N VAL A 146 7.82 14.66 -5.97
CA VAL A 146 7.26 13.54 -6.73
C VAL A 146 7.21 13.88 -8.23
N MET A 147 6.69 15.06 -8.60
CA MET A 147 6.62 15.44 -10.02
C MET A 147 8.01 15.54 -10.66
N GLN A 148 8.99 16.12 -9.97
CA GLN A 148 10.38 16.17 -10.43
C GLN A 148 10.98 14.77 -10.63
N TYR A 149 10.68 13.84 -9.75
CA TYR A 149 11.14 12.45 -9.88
C TYR A 149 10.64 11.76 -11.15
N PHE A 150 9.43 12.10 -11.60
CA PHE A 150 8.86 11.62 -12.87
C PHE A 150 9.15 12.53 -14.06
N ALA A 151 9.95 13.59 -13.90
CA ALA A 151 10.21 14.61 -14.91
C ALA A 151 8.92 15.24 -15.50
N ILE A 152 7.91 15.42 -14.66
CA ILE A 152 6.67 16.13 -14.98
C ILE A 152 6.84 17.59 -14.52
N VAL A 153 6.64 18.51 -15.45
CA VAL A 153 6.78 19.97 -15.24
C VAL A 153 5.43 20.63 -15.06
#